data_342224319d1c37981704c16ed89f4a2d
#
_entry.id   342224319d1c37981704c16ed89f4a2d
#
_cell.length_a   1.000
_cell.length_b   1.000
_cell.length_c   1.000
_cell.angle_alpha   90.00
_cell.angle_beta   90.00
_cell.angle_gamma   90.00
#
_symmetry.space_group_name_H-M   'P 1'
#
loop_
_entity.id
_entity.type
_entity.pdbx_description
1 polymer ?
#
loop_
_entity_poly.entity_id
_entity_poly.type
_entity_poly.pdbx_seq_one_letter_code
_entity_poly.pdbx_strand_id
1 'polypeptide(L)'
;MEIKVNKNQTRTAIYVRISTAQQKTDRQVVELKEYAKSHAITIDEDDIFIDVISGFKNGEIRPQYSVLKQKVEAGLYDQILFSEFSRLDRKPSNLLKSIEYYQSKGVHLYFKKQNIWIRDKSDISTQIMVSVLAVMSQYEIELFVARGIDGKITAIKSRGTNCGGFTAYGYKVTPVDHKLVIDEEEARVVQRIYQYYDEGRSSLYISDILNSEGIPTPYRTRIGESEKKRKAKGMEAKHYARIGACEELRWRPSSINRLIKNPLYIGRREFTFFDPEPSNPLPTHKRQGRKLFQQFVTQSEDLRIIDDALFRVMIFIMMAAMSKMSRSK
;
A
#
# COMPACT_ATOMS: atom_id res chain seq x y z
N MET A 1 43.24 -21.57 -3.66
CA MET A 1 43.82 -21.44 -2.32
C MET A 1 42.75 -21.87 -1.33
N GLU A 2 42.81 -23.14 -0.89
CA GLU A 2 41.83 -23.67 0.07
C GLU A 2 42.13 -23.09 1.46
N ILE A 3 41.19 -22.30 1.98
CA ILE A 3 41.28 -21.79 3.34
C ILE A 3 40.97 -22.97 4.27
N LYS A 4 42.00 -23.54 4.91
CA LYS A 4 41.83 -24.52 5.98
C LYS A 4 41.15 -23.84 7.16
N VAL A 5 39.83 -24.04 7.31
CA VAL A 5 39.08 -23.60 8.47
C VAL A 5 39.47 -24.44 9.68
N ASN A 6 40.15 -23.84 10.63
CA ASN A 6 40.48 -24.47 11.90
C ASN A 6 39.21 -24.50 12.76
N LYS A 7 38.54 -25.66 12.87
CA LYS A 7 37.22 -25.84 13.51
C LYS A 7 37.21 -25.61 15.03
N ASN A 8 38.32 -25.28 15.64
CA ASN A 8 38.38 -25.10 17.11
C ASN A 8 38.37 -23.65 17.59
N GLN A 9 38.25 -22.67 16.72
CA GLN A 9 38.25 -21.26 17.12
C GLN A 9 36.99 -20.54 16.56
N THR A 10 36.14 -20.04 17.45
CA THR A 10 34.97 -19.26 17.10
C THR A 10 35.39 -18.01 16.31
N ARG A 11 34.99 -17.94 15.03
CA ARG A 11 35.34 -16.82 14.19
C ARG A 11 34.27 -15.71 14.27
N THR A 12 34.72 -14.49 14.60
CA THR A 12 33.89 -13.35 14.90
C THR A 12 34.09 -12.24 13.88
N ALA A 13 32.98 -11.69 13.36
CA ALA A 13 32.98 -10.46 12.57
C ALA A 13 32.43 -9.25 13.36
N ILE A 14 32.91 -8.06 12.99
CA ILE A 14 32.29 -6.79 13.40
C ILE A 14 31.63 -6.15 12.18
N TYR A 15 30.39 -5.68 12.35
CA TYR A 15 29.74 -4.84 11.36
C TYR A 15 29.33 -3.49 11.95
N VAL A 16 29.77 -2.42 11.28
CA VAL A 16 29.46 -1.04 11.64
C VAL A 16 28.87 -0.28 10.44
N ARG A 17 27.88 0.52 10.70
CA ARG A 17 27.25 1.39 9.71
C ARG A 17 27.23 2.83 10.21
N ILE A 18 27.76 3.76 9.42
CA ILE A 18 27.87 5.18 9.78
C ILE A 18 27.21 6.07 8.74
N SER A 19 26.72 7.24 9.17
CA SER A 19 26.01 8.19 8.29
C SER A 19 26.88 9.28 7.69
N THR A 20 27.92 9.70 8.39
CA THR A 20 28.94 10.70 7.96
C THR A 20 30.06 10.80 8.99
N ALA A 21 31.29 11.12 8.51
CA ALA A 21 32.47 11.58 9.23
C ALA A 21 33.22 10.55 10.14
N GLN A 22 34.49 10.50 9.88
CA GLN A 22 35.55 9.66 10.50
C GLN A 22 35.47 9.50 12.03
N GLN A 23 35.09 10.55 12.76
CA GLN A 23 35.09 10.52 14.22
C GLN A 23 34.11 9.57 14.91
N LYS A 24 32.98 9.23 14.26
CA LYS A 24 32.00 8.28 14.86
C LYS A 24 32.29 6.83 14.54
N THR A 25 33.00 6.57 13.45
CA THR A 25 33.39 5.22 13.03
C THR A 25 34.37 4.62 14.00
N ASP A 26 35.44 5.36 14.30
CA ASP A 26 36.51 4.89 15.16
C ASP A 26 35.99 4.51 16.55
N ARG A 27 35.07 5.32 17.09
CA ARG A 27 34.48 5.05 18.39
C ARG A 27 33.69 3.73 18.45
N GLN A 28 32.80 3.47 17.46
CA GLN A 28 31.99 2.25 17.46
C GLN A 28 32.86 0.99 17.26
N VAL A 29 33.84 1.06 16.37
CA VAL A 29 34.79 -0.03 16.16
C VAL A 29 35.62 -0.27 17.43
N VAL A 30 36.18 0.78 18.02
CA VAL A 30 36.94 0.72 19.27
C VAL A 30 36.11 0.07 20.38
N GLU A 31 34.89 0.55 20.58
CA GLU A 31 34.00 0.00 21.61
C GLU A 31 33.66 -1.49 21.40
N LEU A 32 33.52 -1.96 20.17
CA LEU A 32 33.28 -3.38 19.88
C LEU A 32 34.55 -4.21 20.00
N LYS A 33 35.74 -3.68 19.65
CA LYS A 33 37.02 -4.31 19.87
C LYS A 33 37.33 -4.45 21.37
N GLU A 34 37.08 -3.42 22.16
CA GLU A 34 37.23 -3.47 23.62
C GLU A 34 36.32 -4.53 24.25
N TYR A 35 35.07 -4.59 23.81
CA TYR A 35 34.15 -5.64 24.22
C TYR A 35 34.67 -7.02 23.87
N ALA A 36 35.12 -7.23 22.65
CA ALA A 36 35.67 -8.48 22.20
C ALA A 36 36.89 -8.89 23.04
N LYS A 37 37.83 -7.96 23.27
CA LYS A 37 39.01 -8.17 24.11
C LYS A 37 38.64 -8.57 25.55
N SER A 38 37.64 -7.88 26.15
CA SER A 38 37.21 -8.19 27.53
C SER A 38 36.54 -9.55 27.67
N HIS A 39 36.05 -10.13 26.56
CA HIS A 39 35.41 -11.44 26.51
C HIS A 39 36.27 -12.54 25.84
N ALA A 40 37.58 -12.28 25.71
CA ALA A 40 38.55 -13.19 25.06
C ALA A 40 38.14 -13.59 23.62
N ILE A 41 37.48 -12.71 22.89
CA ILE A 41 37.08 -12.89 21.49
C ILE A 41 38.17 -12.29 20.61
N THR A 42 38.74 -13.11 19.73
CA THR A 42 39.74 -12.65 18.75
C THR A 42 39.03 -12.14 17.49
N ILE A 43 39.46 -10.98 16.98
CA ILE A 43 38.95 -10.36 15.77
C ILE A 43 40.12 -9.93 14.90
N ASP A 44 40.14 -10.39 13.67
CA ASP A 44 41.12 -9.97 12.68
C ASP A 44 40.63 -8.67 12.00
N GLU A 45 41.56 -7.83 11.55
CA GLU A 45 41.23 -6.56 10.87
C GLU A 45 40.40 -6.80 9.59
N ASP A 46 40.61 -7.91 8.89
CA ASP A 46 39.87 -8.31 7.68
C ASP A 46 38.44 -8.78 7.97
N ASP A 47 38.09 -8.95 9.23
CA ASP A 47 36.77 -9.35 9.70
C ASP A 47 35.93 -8.15 10.23
N ILE A 48 36.39 -6.93 9.96
CA ILE A 48 35.70 -5.67 10.30
C ILE A 48 35.11 -5.05 9.04
N PHE A 49 33.77 -4.99 8.99
CA PHE A 49 32.99 -4.49 7.85
C PHE A 49 32.38 -3.13 8.19
N ILE A 50 32.68 -2.12 7.38
CA ILE A 50 32.24 -0.74 7.62
C ILE A 50 31.52 -0.20 6.38
N ASP A 51 30.22 0.09 6.47
CA ASP A 51 29.47 0.80 5.46
C ASP A 51 29.26 2.27 5.82
N VAL A 52 29.66 3.17 4.93
CA VAL A 52 29.44 4.61 5.05
C VAL A 52 28.23 4.98 4.21
N ILE A 53 27.13 5.40 4.84
CA ILE A 53 25.88 5.71 4.18
C ILE A 53 25.50 7.17 4.41
N SER A 54 25.55 7.98 3.36
CA SER A 54 25.10 9.37 3.39
C SER A 54 23.63 9.50 3.01
N GLY A 55 22.76 9.87 3.97
CA GLY A 55 21.37 10.27 3.73
C GLY A 55 20.30 9.19 3.87
N PHE A 56 19.03 9.67 3.89
CA PHE A 56 17.80 8.87 4.01
C PHE A 56 17.30 8.40 2.62
N LYS A 57 18.07 7.64 1.86
CA LYS A 57 17.56 7.12 0.58
C LYS A 57 17.05 5.68 0.77
N ASN A 58 15.80 5.42 0.35
CA ASN A 58 15.29 4.06 0.18
C ASN A 58 16.15 3.33 -0.86
N GLY A 59 16.73 2.19 -0.48
CA GLY A 59 17.65 1.43 -1.33
C GLY A 59 19.13 1.66 -0.99
N GLU A 60 19.48 1.77 0.30
CA GLU A 60 20.85 1.90 0.77
C GLU A 60 21.72 0.76 0.24
N ILE A 61 22.70 1.10 -0.60
CA ILE A 61 23.72 0.16 -1.07
C ILE A 61 24.67 -0.07 0.10
N ARG A 62 24.78 -1.33 0.55
CA ARG A 62 25.65 -1.78 1.66
C ARG A 62 26.68 -2.77 1.14
N PRO A 63 27.73 -2.32 0.46
CA PRO A 63 28.68 -3.22 -0.16
C PRO A 63 29.38 -4.13 0.85
N GLN A 64 29.81 -3.60 2.00
CA GLN A 64 30.48 -4.38 3.03
C GLN A 64 29.54 -5.37 3.73
N TYR A 65 28.26 -4.98 3.92
CA TYR A 65 27.26 -5.92 4.42
C TYR A 65 26.99 -7.07 3.44
N SER A 66 27.03 -6.80 2.14
CA SER A 66 26.88 -7.84 1.12
C SER A 66 28.07 -8.82 1.15
N VAL A 67 29.29 -8.32 1.30
CA VAL A 67 30.50 -9.16 1.47
C VAL A 67 30.38 -9.98 2.75
N LEU A 68 29.98 -9.38 3.87
CA LEU A 68 29.74 -10.10 5.13
C LEU A 68 28.75 -11.24 4.95
N LYS A 69 27.63 -11.00 4.26
CA LYS A 69 26.63 -12.05 3.99
C LYS A 69 27.22 -13.20 3.16
N GLN A 70 27.97 -12.91 2.11
CA GLN A 70 28.64 -13.95 1.30
C GLN A 70 29.58 -14.78 2.14
N LYS A 71 30.38 -14.16 3.03
CA LYS A 71 31.27 -14.88 3.95
C LYS A 71 30.50 -15.73 4.98
N VAL A 72 29.33 -15.24 5.44
CA VAL A 72 28.43 -16.03 6.31
C VAL A 72 27.83 -17.21 5.56
N GLU A 73 27.45 -17.06 4.31
CA GLU A 73 26.95 -18.15 3.47
C GLU A 73 28.03 -19.22 3.21
N ALA A 74 29.29 -18.80 3.15
CA ALA A 74 30.44 -19.69 3.07
C ALA A 74 30.81 -20.35 4.43
N GLY A 75 30.08 -20.08 5.51
CA GLY A 75 30.30 -20.65 6.84
C GLY A 75 31.59 -20.13 7.53
N LEU A 76 32.02 -18.89 7.21
CA LEU A 76 33.26 -18.33 7.75
C LEU A 76 33.10 -17.69 9.13
N TYR A 77 31.89 -17.45 9.62
CA TYR A 77 31.62 -16.79 10.91
C TYR A 77 30.61 -17.56 11.73
N ASP A 78 30.89 -17.64 13.04
CA ASP A 78 29.99 -18.21 14.04
C ASP A 78 29.24 -17.12 14.79
N GLN A 79 29.76 -15.89 14.80
CA GLN A 79 29.13 -14.75 15.48
C GLN A 79 29.49 -13.42 14.84
N ILE A 80 28.57 -12.44 14.99
CA ILE A 80 28.73 -11.08 14.48
C ILE A 80 28.38 -10.08 15.58
N LEU A 81 29.24 -9.08 15.78
CA LEU A 81 29.05 -8.02 16.75
C LEU A 81 28.53 -6.75 16.05
N PHE A 82 27.46 -6.18 16.56
CA PHE A 82 26.86 -4.93 16.14
C PHE A 82 26.85 -3.92 17.29
N SER A 83 26.97 -2.62 16.99
CA SER A 83 26.86 -1.59 18.01
C SER A 83 25.41 -1.45 18.54
N GLU A 84 24.41 -1.57 17.69
CA GLU A 84 22.98 -1.52 18.04
C GLU A 84 22.11 -2.15 16.94
N PHE A 85 20.84 -2.46 17.25
CA PHE A 85 19.87 -3.03 16.30
C PHE A 85 19.74 -2.24 14.99
N SER A 86 19.75 -0.92 15.07
CA SER A 86 19.61 -0.05 13.90
C SER A 86 20.75 -0.18 12.89
N ARG A 87 21.87 -0.79 13.24
CA ARG A 87 22.99 -1.09 12.33
C ARG A 87 22.67 -2.26 11.44
N LEU A 88 21.99 -3.26 11.97
CA LEU A 88 21.53 -4.39 11.18
C LEU A 88 20.32 -3.98 10.33
N ASP A 89 19.26 -3.51 10.96
CA ASP A 89 18.12 -2.89 10.27
C ASP A 89 17.41 -1.87 11.16
N ARG A 90 16.77 -0.86 10.52
CA ARG A 90 16.01 0.19 11.23
C ARG A 90 14.57 -0.21 11.49
N LYS A 91 14.00 -1.05 10.62
CA LYS A 91 12.61 -1.50 10.73
C LYS A 91 12.57 -2.81 11.51
N PRO A 92 11.74 -2.93 12.56
CA PRO A 92 11.60 -4.18 13.32
C PRO A 92 11.29 -5.39 12.44
N SER A 93 10.45 -5.24 11.42
CA SER A 93 10.12 -6.33 10.49
C SER A 93 11.32 -6.84 9.68
N ASN A 94 12.22 -5.95 9.27
CA ASN A 94 13.43 -6.33 8.56
C ASN A 94 14.49 -6.89 9.52
N LEU A 95 14.58 -6.30 10.72
CA LEU A 95 15.46 -6.79 11.79
C LEU A 95 15.10 -8.24 12.14
N LEU A 96 13.80 -8.54 12.30
CA LEU A 96 13.32 -9.90 12.56
C LEU A 96 13.75 -10.87 11.45
N LYS A 97 13.51 -10.53 10.18
CA LYS A 97 13.94 -11.34 9.03
C LYS A 97 15.45 -11.56 8.99
N SER A 98 16.22 -10.54 9.33
CA SER A 98 17.68 -10.65 9.39
C SER A 98 18.13 -11.57 10.52
N ILE A 99 17.50 -11.50 11.68
CA ILE A 99 17.77 -12.41 12.80
C ILE A 99 17.45 -13.85 12.40
N GLU A 100 16.27 -14.11 11.83
CA GLU A 100 15.87 -15.43 11.35
C GLU A 100 16.85 -15.99 10.31
N TYR A 101 17.33 -15.13 9.40
CA TYR A 101 18.34 -15.52 8.41
C TYR A 101 19.64 -15.96 9.08
N TYR A 102 20.21 -15.17 10.01
CA TYR A 102 21.47 -15.54 10.68
C TYR A 102 21.31 -16.77 11.57
N GLN A 103 20.19 -16.91 12.26
CA GLN A 103 19.86 -18.12 13.01
C GLN A 103 19.78 -19.37 12.11
N SER A 104 19.24 -19.24 10.89
CA SER A 104 19.20 -20.35 9.93
C SER A 104 20.58 -20.78 9.45
N LYS A 105 21.59 -19.89 9.56
CA LYS A 105 22.99 -20.15 9.26
C LYS A 105 23.82 -20.57 10.49
N GLY A 106 23.20 -20.65 11.67
CA GLY A 106 23.88 -20.97 12.91
C GLY A 106 24.78 -19.83 13.43
N VAL A 107 24.57 -18.59 12.99
CA VAL A 107 25.37 -17.44 13.37
C VAL A 107 24.70 -16.67 14.51
N HIS A 108 25.42 -16.47 15.59
CA HIS A 108 24.98 -15.68 16.74
C HIS A 108 25.19 -14.19 16.52
N LEU A 109 24.29 -13.36 17.03
CA LEU A 109 24.37 -11.90 16.91
C LEU A 109 24.48 -11.25 18.30
N TYR A 110 25.39 -10.31 18.44
CA TYR A 110 25.49 -9.49 19.66
C TYR A 110 25.23 -8.02 19.36
N PHE A 111 24.42 -7.38 20.17
CA PHE A 111 24.11 -5.95 20.08
C PHE A 111 24.57 -5.23 21.36
N LYS A 112 25.66 -4.48 21.25
CA LYS A 112 26.35 -3.87 22.40
C LYS A 112 25.47 -2.91 23.19
N LYS A 113 24.79 -1.97 22.50
CA LYS A 113 23.97 -0.95 23.14
C LYS A 113 22.82 -1.54 23.95
N GLN A 114 22.23 -2.64 23.48
CA GLN A 114 21.16 -3.36 24.16
C GLN A 114 21.71 -4.41 25.14
N ASN A 115 22.97 -4.72 25.07
CA ASN A 115 23.62 -5.80 25.81
C ASN A 115 22.91 -7.15 25.65
N ILE A 116 22.57 -7.50 24.41
CA ILE A 116 21.76 -8.69 24.08
C ILE A 116 22.50 -9.57 23.08
N TRP A 117 22.51 -10.85 23.38
CA TRP A 117 22.86 -11.93 22.45
C TRP A 117 21.59 -12.51 21.83
N ILE A 118 21.59 -12.66 20.52
CA ILE A 118 20.64 -13.47 19.78
C ILE A 118 21.39 -14.75 19.37
N ARG A 119 20.99 -15.84 19.95
CA ARG A 119 21.59 -17.15 19.75
C ARG A 119 20.67 -18.07 18.92
N ASP A 120 20.72 -19.35 19.18
CA ASP A 120 19.81 -20.29 18.56
C ASP A 120 18.37 -20.15 19.10
N LYS A 121 17.44 -20.87 18.46
CA LYS A 121 16.02 -20.79 18.80
C LYS A 121 15.67 -21.40 20.17
N SER A 122 16.58 -22.14 20.80
CA SER A 122 16.37 -22.75 22.11
C SER A 122 16.67 -21.78 23.26
N ASP A 123 17.39 -20.69 22.98
CA ASP A 123 17.71 -19.66 23.98
C ASP A 123 16.47 -18.82 24.32
N ILE A 124 16.06 -18.85 25.59
CA ILE A 124 14.85 -18.16 26.09
C ILE A 124 14.93 -16.64 25.85
N SER A 125 16.08 -16.02 26.07
CA SER A 125 16.30 -14.59 25.83
C SER A 125 16.07 -14.22 24.37
N THR A 126 16.57 -15.05 23.47
CA THR A 126 16.36 -14.93 22.02
C THR A 126 14.88 -15.07 21.67
N GLN A 127 14.16 -16.07 22.21
CA GLN A 127 12.72 -16.25 21.96
C GLN A 127 11.90 -15.04 22.40
N ILE A 128 12.18 -14.50 23.59
CA ILE A 128 11.51 -13.29 24.10
C ILE A 128 11.78 -12.11 23.17
N MET A 129 13.04 -11.89 22.77
CA MET A 129 13.40 -10.77 21.89
C MET A 129 12.73 -10.86 20.53
N VAL A 130 12.76 -12.03 19.89
CA VAL A 130 12.11 -12.28 18.60
C VAL A 130 10.59 -12.03 18.71
N SER A 131 9.96 -12.47 19.80
CA SER A 131 8.53 -12.24 20.05
C SER A 131 8.21 -10.75 20.20
N VAL A 132 9.01 -10.00 20.95
CA VAL A 132 8.86 -8.53 21.10
C VAL A 132 9.02 -7.83 19.75
N LEU A 133 10.03 -8.18 18.97
CA LEU A 133 10.23 -7.60 17.64
C LEU A 133 9.09 -7.92 16.67
N ALA A 134 8.51 -9.12 16.74
CA ALA A 134 7.36 -9.50 15.96
C ALA A 134 6.12 -8.63 16.30
N VAL A 135 5.83 -8.44 17.59
CA VAL A 135 4.74 -7.57 18.05
C VAL A 135 4.98 -6.12 17.63
N MET A 136 6.19 -5.59 17.79
CA MET A 136 6.52 -4.23 17.36
C MET A 136 6.35 -4.06 15.85
N SER A 137 6.74 -5.06 15.06
CA SER A 137 6.58 -5.05 13.61
C SER A 137 5.10 -5.00 13.20
N GLN A 138 4.26 -5.77 13.88
CA GLN A 138 2.82 -5.76 13.65
C GLN A 138 2.22 -4.39 14.01
N TYR A 139 2.58 -3.82 15.15
CA TYR A 139 2.12 -2.51 15.58
C TYR A 139 2.51 -1.38 14.61
N GLU A 140 3.73 -1.42 14.05
CA GLU A 140 4.14 -0.45 13.02
C GLU A 140 3.25 -0.50 11.76
N ILE A 141 2.87 -1.70 11.32
CA ILE A 141 1.96 -1.88 10.19
C ILE A 141 0.60 -1.26 10.50
N GLU A 142 0.06 -1.52 11.67
CA GLU A 142 -1.23 -0.97 12.12
C GLU A 142 -1.20 0.56 12.18
N LEU A 143 -0.15 1.13 12.77
CA LEU A 143 0.04 2.59 12.80
C LEU A 143 0.17 3.20 11.41
N PHE A 144 0.91 2.56 10.50
CA PHE A 144 1.05 3.04 9.12
C PHE A 144 -0.29 3.09 8.41
N VAL A 145 -1.09 2.06 8.58
CA VAL A 145 -2.43 1.97 8.00
C VAL A 145 -3.36 3.01 8.59
N ALA A 146 -3.42 3.14 9.92
CA ALA A 146 -4.24 4.12 10.60
C ALA A 146 -3.91 5.54 10.12
N ARG A 147 -2.62 5.92 10.10
CA ARG A 147 -2.17 7.21 9.57
C ARG A 147 -2.54 7.42 8.10
N GLY A 148 -2.47 6.36 7.28
CA GLY A 148 -2.88 6.41 5.88
C GLY A 148 -4.39 6.68 5.70
N ILE A 149 -5.22 6.10 6.56
CA ILE A 149 -6.67 6.35 6.57
C ILE A 149 -6.97 7.77 7.07
N ASP A 150 -6.38 8.19 8.19
CA ASP A 150 -6.56 9.54 8.75
C ASP A 150 -6.13 10.64 7.77
N GLY A 151 -5.02 10.43 7.08
CA GLY A 151 -4.56 11.32 6.01
C GLY A 151 -5.56 11.44 4.86
N LYS A 152 -6.19 10.33 4.45
CA LYS A 152 -7.26 10.35 3.43
C LYS A 152 -8.52 11.07 3.93
N ILE A 153 -8.94 10.78 5.15
CA ILE A 153 -10.11 11.43 5.78
C ILE A 153 -9.90 12.94 5.85
N THR A 154 -8.73 13.37 6.32
CA THR A 154 -8.36 14.78 6.40
C THR A 154 -8.35 15.43 5.01
N ALA A 155 -7.76 14.79 4.00
CA ALA A 155 -7.73 15.29 2.65
C ALA A 155 -9.14 15.44 2.04
N ILE A 156 -10.05 14.51 2.32
CA ILE A 156 -11.44 14.57 1.87
C ILE A 156 -12.19 15.71 2.57
N LYS A 157 -12.11 15.78 3.91
CA LYS A 157 -12.87 16.75 4.70
C LYS A 157 -12.38 18.19 4.50
N SER A 158 -11.07 18.41 4.50
CA SER A 158 -10.49 19.75 4.44
C SER A 158 -10.31 20.28 3.03
N ARG A 159 -10.03 19.43 2.04
CA ARG A 159 -9.69 19.84 0.68
C ARG A 159 -10.64 19.33 -0.40
N GLY A 160 -11.64 18.52 -0.06
CA GLY A 160 -12.55 17.90 -1.02
C GLY A 160 -11.87 16.93 -1.99
N THR A 161 -10.65 16.46 -1.65
CA THR A 161 -9.82 15.64 -2.54
C THR A 161 -10.51 14.31 -2.85
N ASN A 162 -10.35 13.84 -4.09
CA ASN A 162 -10.78 12.50 -4.47
C ASN A 162 -9.66 11.50 -4.15
N CYS A 163 -9.82 10.75 -3.06
CA CYS A 163 -8.80 9.81 -2.58
C CYS A 163 -8.89 8.43 -3.25
N GLY A 164 -8.99 8.40 -4.56
CA GLY A 164 -8.92 7.18 -5.36
C GLY A 164 -10.26 6.58 -5.74
N GLY A 165 -10.21 5.54 -6.56
CA GLY A 165 -11.38 4.91 -7.17
C GLY A 165 -11.73 5.49 -8.54
N PHE A 166 -12.65 4.80 -9.23
CA PHE A 166 -13.22 5.33 -10.48
C PHE A 166 -14.17 6.47 -10.13
N THR A 167 -13.98 7.60 -10.81
CA THR A 167 -14.88 8.76 -10.72
C THR A 167 -16.24 8.38 -11.30
N ALA A 168 -17.35 8.80 -10.71
CA ALA A 168 -18.68 8.59 -11.29
C ALA A 168 -18.81 9.37 -12.62
N TYR A 169 -19.66 8.90 -13.52
CA TYR A 169 -20.00 9.60 -14.76
C TYR A 169 -20.61 10.96 -14.43
N GLY A 170 -20.27 11.99 -15.19
CA GLY A 170 -20.64 13.37 -14.88
C GLY A 170 -19.61 14.14 -14.06
N TYR A 171 -18.48 13.50 -13.69
CA TYR A 171 -17.43 14.14 -12.89
C TYR A 171 -16.04 13.81 -13.40
N LYS A 172 -15.09 14.73 -13.19
CA LYS A 172 -13.67 14.57 -13.44
C LYS A 172 -12.84 14.97 -12.23
N VAL A 173 -11.60 14.53 -12.19
CA VAL A 173 -10.63 14.89 -11.14
C VAL A 173 -9.64 15.89 -11.70
N THR A 174 -9.49 17.03 -11.03
CA THR A 174 -8.50 18.04 -11.42
C THR A 174 -7.08 17.48 -11.30
N PRO A 175 -6.19 17.75 -12.27
CA PRO A 175 -4.86 17.15 -12.27
C PRO A 175 -3.94 17.70 -11.17
N VAL A 176 -4.15 18.94 -10.71
CA VAL A 176 -3.30 19.61 -9.72
C VAL A 176 -3.74 19.31 -8.30
N ASP A 177 -5.00 19.63 -7.97
CA ASP A 177 -5.52 19.55 -6.60
C ASP A 177 -6.18 18.20 -6.28
N HIS A 178 -6.31 17.34 -7.28
CA HIS A 178 -7.04 16.08 -7.18
C HIS A 178 -8.46 16.23 -6.63
N LYS A 179 -9.09 17.37 -6.86
CA LYS A 179 -10.48 17.64 -6.49
C LYS A 179 -11.44 17.02 -7.49
N LEU A 180 -12.58 16.57 -6.98
CA LEU A 180 -13.69 16.16 -7.82
C LEU A 180 -14.44 17.42 -8.26
N VAL A 181 -14.70 17.53 -9.56
CA VAL A 181 -15.46 18.63 -10.18
C VAL A 181 -16.43 18.05 -11.20
N ILE A 182 -17.49 18.79 -11.51
CA ILE A 182 -18.45 18.40 -12.55
C ILE A 182 -17.76 18.43 -13.92
N ASP A 183 -18.04 17.44 -14.74
CA ASP A 183 -17.74 17.43 -16.16
C ASP A 183 -19.02 17.80 -16.91
N GLU A 184 -19.05 19.00 -17.49
CA GLU A 184 -20.26 19.57 -18.06
C GLU A 184 -20.86 18.73 -19.20
N GLU A 185 -20.02 18.09 -20.01
CA GLU A 185 -20.49 17.25 -21.13
C GLU A 185 -21.17 15.98 -20.58
N GLU A 186 -20.51 15.27 -19.68
CA GLU A 186 -21.08 14.08 -19.04
C GLU A 186 -22.28 14.43 -18.13
N ALA A 187 -22.27 15.59 -17.45
CA ALA A 187 -23.35 16.04 -16.60
C ALA A 187 -24.65 16.27 -17.35
N ARG A 188 -24.58 16.84 -18.56
CA ARG A 188 -25.76 16.97 -19.44
C ARG A 188 -26.39 15.63 -19.79
N VAL A 189 -25.55 14.62 -20.03
CA VAL A 189 -26.05 13.26 -20.28
C VAL A 189 -26.73 12.69 -19.03
N VAL A 190 -26.15 12.92 -17.84
CA VAL A 190 -26.77 12.51 -16.57
C VAL A 190 -28.13 13.17 -16.40
N GLN A 191 -28.25 14.48 -16.60
CA GLN A 191 -29.53 15.21 -16.52
C GLN A 191 -30.55 14.63 -17.49
N ARG A 192 -30.15 14.34 -18.72
CA ARG A 192 -31.01 13.74 -19.74
C ARG A 192 -31.48 12.32 -19.38
N ILE A 193 -30.62 11.52 -18.74
CA ILE A 193 -31.00 10.20 -18.22
C ILE A 193 -32.10 10.35 -17.16
N TYR A 194 -31.94 11.29 -16.22
CA TYR A 194 -32.93 11.55 -15.19
C TYR A 194 -34.25 12.06 -15.78
N GLN A 195 -34.21 12.96 -16.78
CA GLN A 195 -35.38 13.45 -17.49
C GLN A 195 -36.16 12.32 -18.17
N TYR A 196 -35.49 11.46 -18.94
CA TYR A 196 -36.17 10.31 -19.58
C TYR A 196 -36.78 9.36 -18.55
N TYR A 197 -36.12 9.18 -17.42
CA TYR A 197 -36.67 8.32 -16.38
C TYR A 197 -37.88 8.95 -15.70
N ASP A 198 -37.92 10.29 -15.53
CA ASP A 198 -39.04 11.05 -15.02
C ASP A 198 -40.23 10.99 -15.98
N GLU A 199 -39.99 10.98 -17.28
CA GLU A 199 -40.99 10.75 -18.33
C GLU A 199 -41.55 9.31 -18.35
N GLY A 200 -41.10 8.43 -17.45
CA GLY A 200 -41.54 7.04 -17.34
C GLY A 200 -40.86 6.10 -18.35
N ARG A 201 -39.77 6.52 -19.00
CA ARG A 201 -39.02 5.67 -19.93
C ARG A 201 -38.26 4.58 -19.17
N SER A 202 -38.24 3.38 -19.74
CA SER A 202 -37.51 2.26 -19.13
C SER A 202 -35.97 2.39 -19.25
N SER A 203 -35.23 1.80 -18.32
CA SER A 203 -33.76 1.78 -18.38
C SER A 203 -33.23 1.12 -19.66
N LEU A 204 -34.02 0.21 -20.29
CA LEU A 204 -33.69 -0.38 -21.57
C LEU A 204 -33.78 0.66 -22.68
N TYR A 205 -34.91 1.37 -22.76
CA TYR A 205 -35.11 2.44 -23.73
C TYR A 205 -34.01 3.52 -23.64
N ILE A 206 -33.67 3.94 -22.41
CA ILE A 206 -32.62 4.93 -22.18
C ILE A 206 -31.26 4.41 -22.66
N SER A 207 -30.92 3.14 -22.34
CA SER A 207 -29.65 2.56 -22.81
C SER A 207 -29.56 2.46 -24.33
N ASP A 208 -30.68 2.15 -25.00
CA ASP A 208 -30.72 2.02 -26.47
C ASP A 208 -30.56 3.38 -27.15
N ILE A 209 -31.20 4.43 -26.66
CA ILE A 209 -31.01 5.79 -27.17
C ILE A 209 -29.55 6.24 -27.01
N LEU A 210 -28.97 6.11 -25.82
CA LEU A 210 -27.58 6.52 -25.61
C LEU A 210 -26.60 5.75 -26.50
N ASN A 211 -26.86 4.49 -26.77
CA ASN A 211 -26.08 3.66 -27.66
C ASN A 211 -26.24 4.06 -29.13
N SER A 212 -27.45 4.38 -29.58
CA SER A 212 -27.72 4.82 -30.94
C SER A 212 -27.09 6.16 -31.28
N GLU A 213 -27.00 7.04 -30.29
CA GLU A 213 -26.32 8.33 -30.37
C GLU A 213 -24.80 8.24 -30.23
N GLY A 214 -24.27 7.04 -29.96
CA GLY A 214 -22.84 6.81 -29.81
C GLY A 214 -22.22 7.44 -28.55
N ILE A 215 -23.02 7.75 -27.54
CA ILE A 215 -22.54 8.35 -26.29
C ILE A 215 -21.63 7.38 -25.54
N PRO A 216 -20.39 7.78 -25.24
CA PRO A 216 -19.44 6.88 -24.59
C PRO A 216 -19.88 6.51 -23.18
N THR A 217 -19.69 5.24 -22.82
CA THR A 217 -19.95 4.76 -21.46
C THR A 217 -18.92 5.29 -20.48
N PRO A 218 -19.23 5.37 -19.15
CA PRO A 218 -18.27 5.77 -18.11
C PRO A 218 -16.98 4.99 -18.15
N TYR A 219 -17.04 3.73 -18.55
CA TYR A 219 -15.89 2.85 -18.61
C TYR A 219 -14.99 3.17 -19.82
N ARG A 220 -15.58 3.47 -20.99
CA ARG A 220 -14.87 3.82 -22.23
C ARG A 220 -14.08 5.11 -22.08
N THR A 221 -14.70 6.15 -21.51
CA THR A 221 -14.04 7.44 -21.24
C THR A 221 -12.82 7.26 -20.35
N ARG A 222 -12.96 6.46 -19.28
CA ARG A 222 -11.91 6.28 -18.26
C ARG A 222 -10.75 5.41 -18.73
N ILE A 223 -10.99 4.40 -19.52
CA ILE A 223 -9.92 3.59 -20.15
C ILE A 223 -9.12 4.47 -21.08
N GLY A 224 -9.76 5.26 -21.95
CA GLY A 224 -9.07 6.16 -22.86
C GLY A 224 -8.14 7.14 -22.15
N GLU A 225 -8.57 7.73 -21.03
CA GLU A 225 -7.72 8.60 -20.21
C GLU A 225 -6.57 7.84 -19.54
N SER A 226 -6.83 6.65 -19.03
CA SER A 226 -5.80 5.81 -18.40
C SER A 226 -4.74 5.37 -19.39
N GLU A 227 -5.13 5.00 -20.61
CA GLU A 227 -4.21 4.64 -21.68
C GLU A 227 -3.38 5.81 -22.15
N LYS A 228 -3.99 7.00 -22.32
CA LYS A 228 -3.24 8.24 -22.62
C LYS A 228 -2.17 8.51 -21.59
N LYS A 229 -2.49 8.41 -20.29
CA LYS A 229 -1.55 8.61 -19.18
C LYS A 229 -0.43 7.56 -19.15
N ARG A 230 -0.72 6.31 -19.51
CA ARG A 230 0.27 5.22 -19.57
C ARG A 230 1.20 5.35 -20.78
N LYS A 231 0.67 5.66 -21.95
CA LYS A 231 1.47 5.96 -23.17
C LYS A 231 2.43 7.11 -22.93
N ALA A 232 1.99 8.16 -22.24
CA ALA A 232 2.84 9.28 -21.85
C ALA A 232 3.99 8.89 -20.89
N LYS A 233 3.86 7.77 -20.15
CA LYS A 233 4.89 7.22 -19.24
C LYS A 233 5.72 6.10 -19.87
N GLY A 234 5.59 5.82 -21.16
CA GLY A 234 6.31 4.73 -21.84
C GLY A 234 5.95 3.31 -21.39
N MET A 235 4.79 3.14 -20.73
CA MET A 235 4.34 1.84 -20.22
C MET A 235 3.47 1.11 -21.24
N GLU A 236 3.81 -0.13 -21.60
CA GLU A 236 2.97 -0.98 -22.45
C GLU A 236 1.62 -1.33 -21.80
N ALA A 237 0.56 -1.30 -22.62
CA ALA A 237 -0.82 -1.56 -22.23
C ALA A 237 -1.14 -3.06 -22.06
N LYS A 238 -0.45 -3.77 -21.16
CA LYS A 238 -0.58 -5.23 -21.03
C LYS A 238 -1.95 -5.77 -20.60
N HIS A 239 -2.76 -5.00 -19.92
CA HIS A 239 -4.02 -5.52 -19.34
C HIS A 239 -5.28 -5.06 -20.06
N TYR A 240 -5.26 -3.90 -20.70
CA TYR A 240 -6.42 -3.28 -21.34
C TYR A 240 -6.56 -3.60 -22.84
N ALA A 241 -5.53 -4.15 -23.49
CA ALA A 241 -5.63 -4.63 -24.86
C ALA A 241 -6.70 -5.74 -25.03
N ARG A 242 -6.96 -6.54 -23.99
CA ARG A 242 -8.06 -7.53 -23.96
C ARG A 242 -9.44 -6.89 -23.84
N ILE A 243 -9.55 -5.69 -23.29
CA ILE A 243 -10.81 -4.98 -23.04
C ILE A 243 -11.07 -3.94 -24.14
N GLY A 244 -10.02 -3.38 -24.74
CA GLY A 244 -10.13 -2.47 -25.89
C GLY A 244 -10.58 -3.13 -27.19
N ALA A 245 -10.51 -4.47 -27.27
CA ALA A 245 -11.12 -5.26 -28.34
C ALA A 245 -12.64 -5.45 -28.16
N CYS A 246 -13.21 -5.03 -27.02
CA CYS A 246 -14.65 -5.04 -26.82
C CYS A 246 -15.27 -3.81 -27.53
N GLU A 247 -15.65 -3.95 -28.77
CA GLU A 247 -16.65 -3.12 -29.46
C GLU A 247 -17.98 -3.02 -28.68
N GLU A 248 -18.10 -3.78 -27.58
CA GLU A 248 -19.26 -3.94 -26.71
C GLU A 248 -19.31 -3.04 -25.47
N LEU A 249 -18.54 -1.97 -25.37
CA LEU A 249 -18.69 -1.03 -24.28
C LEU A 249 -19.93 -0.15 -24.50
N ARG A 250 -21.10 -0.78 -24.44
CA ARG A 250 -22.41 -0.16 -24.58
C ARG A 250 -23.05 0.13 -23.23
N TRP A 251 -23.91 1.14 -23.22
CA TRP A 251 -24.81 1.36 -22.08
C TRP A 251 -25.70 0.13 -21.89
N ARG A 252 -25.85 -0.29 -20.65
CA ARG A 252 -26.72 -1.41 -20.25
C ARG A 252 -27.78 -0.90 -19.26
N PRO A 253 -28.99 -1.47 -19.21
CA PRO A 253 -30.02 -1.10 -18.26
C PRO A 253 -29.51 -1.11 -16.80
N SER A 254 -28.67 -2.07 -16.45
CA SER A 254 -28.03 -2.15 -15.14
C SER A 254 -27.11 -0.98 -14.83
N SER A 255 -26.44 -0.42 -15.84
CA SER A 255 -25.57 0.76 -15.70
C SER A 255 -26.40 2.02 -15.45
N ILE A 256 -27.52 2.18 -16.15
CA ILE A 256 -28.49 3.26 -15.93
C ILE A 256 -29.06 3.18 -14.52
N ASN A 257 -29.54 2.00 -14.09
CA ASN A 257 -30.09 1.80 -12.75
C ASN A 257 -29.08 2.10 -11.64
N ARG A 258 -27.79 1.79 -11.86
CA ARG A 258 -26.73 2.11 -10.91
C ARG A 258 -26.43 3.60 -10.88
N LEU A 259 -26.48 4.27 -12.02
CA LEU A 259 -26.26 5.70 -12.13
C LEU A 259 -27.35 6.46 -11.36
N ILE A 260 -28.62 6.18 -11.61
CA ILE A 260 -29.75 6.85 -10.96
C ILE A 260 -29.69 6.73 -9.42
N LYS A 261 -29.16 5.65 -8.88
CA LYS A 261 -29.03 5.41 -7.43
C LYS A 261 -27.85 6.11 -6.77
N ASN A 262 -26.98 6.76 -7.53
CA ASN A 262 -25.76 7.31 -6.97
C ASN A 262 -26.02 8.65 -6.26
N PRO A 263 -25.89 8.73 -4.93
CA PRO A 263 -26.16 9.94 -4.17
C PRO A 263 -25.20 11.10 -4.48
N LEU A 264 -24.09 10.82 -5.18
CA LEU A 264 -23.17 11.87 -5.60
C LEU A 264 -23.85 12.93 -6.49
N TYR A 265 -24.87 12.55 -7.29
CA TYR A 265 -25.56 13.49 -8.17
C TYR A 265 -26.35 14.56 -7.44
N ILE A 266 -26.66 14.35 -6.18
CA ILE A 266 -27.22 15.37 -5.26
C ILE A 266 -26.14 15.99 -4.37
N GLY A 267 -24.87 15.88 -4.74
CA GLY A 267 -23.74 16.40 -3.98
C GLY A 267 -23.37 15.60 -2.72
N ARG A 268 -24.00 14.46 -2.47
CA ARG A 268 -23.76 13.61 -1.30
C ARG A 268 -22.70 12.57 -1.61
N ARG A 269 -21.55 12.64 -0.92
CA ARG A 269 -20.47 11.67 -1.05
C ARG A 269 -20.41 10.77 0.19
N GLU A 270 -20.45 9.47 -0.04
CA GLU A 270 -20.35 8.47 1.02
C GLU A 270 -18.98 7.76 0.97
N PHE A 271 -18.28 7.75 2.08
CA PHE A 271 -16.97 7.15 2.22
C PHE A 271 -17.01 6.03 3.23
N THR A 272 -16.50 4.87 2.83
CA THR A 272 -16.41 3.69 3.69
C THR A 272 -14.97 3.18 3.69
N PHE A 273 -14.35 3.15 4.85
CA PHE A 273 -13.02 2.60 5.07
C PHE A 273 -13.15 1.27 5.81
N PHE A 274 -12.46 0.28 5.31
CA PHE A 274 -12.41 -1.05 5.92
C PHE A 274 -11.05 -1.26 6.55
N ASP A 275 -11.03 -2.02 7.66
CA ASP A 275 -9.79 -2.46 8.29
C ASP A 275 -8.98 -3.28 7.27
N PRO A 276 -7.74 -2.91 7.00
CA PRO A 276 -6.87 -3.73 6.17
C PRO A 276 -6.46 -4.94 6.99
N GLU A 277 -6.84 -6.14 6.60
CA GLU A 277 -6.28 -7.35 7.17
C GLU A 277 -4.77 -7.42 6.89
N PRO A 278 -3.91 -7.48 7.93
CA PRO A 278 -2.47 -7.43 7.76
C PRO A 278 -1.88 -8.60 6.98
N SER A 279 -2.58 -9.72 6.93
CA SER A 279 -2.08 -11.02 6.45
C SER A 279 -2.42 -11.36 5.00
N ASN A 280 -3.30 -10.59 4.35
CA ASN A 280 -3.72 -10.94 2.99
C ASN A 280 -4.01 -9.68 2.16
N PRO A 281 -3.14 -9.30 1.19
CA PRO A 281 -3.48 -8.31 0.18
C PRO A 281 -4.56 -8.89 -0.73
N LEU A 282 -5.81 -8.93 -0.22
CA LEU A 282 -6.94 -9.45 -0.98
C LEU A 282 -7.19 -8.62 -2.23
N PRO A 283 -7.46 -9.29 -3.34
CA PRO A 283 -7.98 -8.62 -4.52
C PRO A 283 -9.21 -7.79 -4.15
N THR A 284 -9.28 -6.60 -4.71
CA THR A 284 -10.27 -5.55 -4.42
C THR A 284 -11.75 -5.97 -4.53
N HIS A 285 -12.03 -7.13 -5.12
CA HIS A 285 -13.39 -7.65 -5.34
C HIS A 285 -13.96 -8.49 -4.18
N LYS A 286 -13.14 -8.89 -3.18
CA LYS A 286 -13.65 -9.61 -1.99
C LYS A 286 -13.81 -8.67 -0.79
N ARG A 287 -14.81 -7.76 -0.85
CA ARG A 287 -15.15 -6.86 0.27
C ARG A 287 -16.04 -7.52 1.34
N GLN A 288 -16.62 -8.69 1.06
CA GLN A 288 -17.45 -9.41 2.01
C GLN A 288 -16.61 -9.95 3.16
N GLY A 289 -17.00 -9.63 4.39
CA GLY A 289 -16.33 -10.07 5.62
C GLY A 289 -15.26 -9.13 6.19
N ARG A 290 -14.95 -7.99 5.53
CA ARG A 290 -14.04 -7.00 6.12
C ARG A 290 -14.72 -6.21 7.22
N LYS A 291 -14.03 -6.05 8.36
CA LYS A 291 -14.48 -5.20 9.45
C LYS A 291 -14.54 -3.74 9.00
N LEU A 292 -15.66 -3.07 9.27
CA LEU A 292 -15.81 -1.64 9.02
C LEU A 292 -14.91 -0.87 9.98
N PHE A 293 -14.02 -0.03 9.43
CA PHE A 293 -13.17 0.85 10.22
C PHE A 293 -13.88 2.18 10.49
N GLN A 294 -14.30 2.86 9.43
CA GLN A 294 -14.98 4.16 9.53
C GLN A 294 -15.87 4.42 8.31
N GLN A 295 -16.99 5.09 8.56
CA GLN A 295 -17.88 5.60 7.52
C GLN A 295 -18.25 7.04 7.83
N PHE A 296 -18.29 7.89 6.81
CA PHE A 296 -18.81 9.25 6.92
C PHE A 296 -19.35 9.75 5.58
N VAL A 297 -20.16 10.80 5.66
CA VAL A 297 -20.79 11.45 4.54
C VAL A 297 -20.36 12.90 4.48
N THR A 298 -20.13 13.40 3.28
CA THR A 298 -19.94 14.84 3.04
C THR A 298 -20.99 15.33 2.06
N GLN A 299 -21.44 16.57 2.22
CA GLN A 299 -22.35 17.25 1.31
C GLN A 299 -21.59 18.40 0.64
N SER A 300 -21.72 18.55 -0.67
CA SER A 300 -21.09 19.61 -1.45
C SER A 300 -22.05 20.07 -2.56
N GLU A 301 -22.54 21.28 -2.45
CA GLU A 301 -23.43 21.85 -3.47
C GLU A 301 -22.73 22.02 -4.83
N ASP A 302 -21.42 22.29 -4.84
CA ASP A 302 -20.63 22.42 -6.06
C ASP A 302 -20.56 21.12 -6.89
N LEU A 303 -20.96 19.99 -6.31
CA LEU A 303 -21.01 18.70 -6.97
C LEU A 303 -22.44 18.26 -7.34
N ARG A 304 -23.41 19.11 -7.14
CA ARG A 304 -24.81 18.81 -7.43
C ARG A 304 -25.09 18.90 -8.93
N ILE A 305 -25.55 17.83 -9.54
CA ILE A 305 -26.01 17.78 -10.93
C ILE A 305 -27.55 17.71 -10.99
N ILE A 306 -28.18 17.04 -10.00
CA ILE A 306 -29.58 16.73 -9.94
C ILE A 306 -30.20 17.33 -8.67
N ASP A 307 -31.41 17.79 -8.76
CA ASP A 307 -32.19 18.25 -7.62
C ASP A 307 -32.59 17.11 -6.66
N ASP A 308 -32.64 17.40 -5.35
CA ASP A 308 -32.98 16.42 -4.32
C ASP A 308 -34.41 15.87 -4.48
N ALA A 309 -35.36 16.70 -4.92
CA ALA A 309 -36.76 16.28 -5.09
C ALA A 309 -36.85 15.25 -6.22
N LEU A 310 -36.22 15.53 -7.36
CA LEU A 310 -36.17 14.63 -8.50
C LEU A 310 -35.47 13.31 -8.13
N PHE A 311 -34.33 13.38 -7.44
CA PHE A 311 -33.61 12.20 -6.99
C PHE A 311 -34.45 11.29 -6.09
N ARG A 312 -35.18 11.87 -5.11
CA ARG A 312 -36.05 11.10 -4.20
C ARG A 312 -37.21 10.44 -4.94
N VAL A 313 -37.82 11.13 -5.86
CA VAL A 313 -38.91 10.58 -6.71
C VAL A 313 -38.39 9.39 -7.51
N MET A 314 -37.19 9.51 -8.11
CA MET A 314 -36.59 8.44 -8.89
C MET A 314 -36.28 7.19 -8.05
N ILE A 315 -35.74 7.37 -6.85
CA ILE A 315 -35.48 6.24 -5.93
C ILE A 315 -36.78 5.56 -5.53
N PHE A 316 -37.86 6.34 -5.28
CA PHE A 316 -39.16 5.79 -4.92
C PHE A 316 -39.78 4.98 -6.07
N ILE A 317 -39.75 5.48 -7.31
CA ILE A 317 -40.23 4.77 -8.50
C ILE A 317 -39.48 3.45 -8.69
N MET A 318 -38.16 3.47 -8.55
CA MET A 318 -37.34 2.26 -8.68
C MET A 318 -37.65 1.21 -7.60
N MET A 319 -37.84 1.63 -6.35
CA MET A 319 -38.21 0.74 -5.25
C MET A 319 -39.60 0.11 -5.48
N ALA A 320 -40.55 0.89 -5.93
CA ALA A 320 -41.90 0.41 -6.28
C ALA A 320 -41.89 -0.62 -7.43
N ALA A 321 -41.07 -0.38 -8.46
CA ALA A 321 -40.89 -1.32 -9.57
C ALA A 321 -40.26 -2.64 -9.12
N MET A 322 -39.25 -2.60 -8.27
CA MET A 322 -38.61 -3.80 -7.72
C MET A 322 -39.55 -4.62 -6.83
N SER A 323 -40.39 -3.97 -6.01
CA SER A 323 -41.37 -4.63 -5.17
C SER A 323 -42.43 -5.38 -5.99
N LYS A 324 -42.89 -4.84 -7.14
CA LYS A 324 -43.79 -5.52 -8.05
C LYS A 324 -43.20 -6.77 -8.68
N MET A 325 -41.90 -6.72 -9.08
CA MET A 325 -41.20 -7.88 -9.64
C MET A 325 -40.93 -9.00 -8.62
N SER A 326 -40.80 -8.68 -7.35
CA SER A 326 -40.61 -9.65 -6.28
C SER A 326 -41.91 -10.39 -5.89
N ARG A 327 -43.10 -9.79 -6.19
CA ARG A 327 -44.42 -10.39 -5.91
C ARG A 327 -44.95 -11.24 -7.06
N SER A 328 -44.31 -11.19 -8.22
CA SER A 328 -44.71 -11.99 -9.41
C SER A 328 -43.83 -13.22 -9.64
N LYS A 329 -42.98 -13.56 -8.72
CA LYS A 329 -42.24 -14.81 -8.60
C LYS A 329 -42.73 -15.60 -7.38
#